data_fdffade9155ad374dc51abfe9e4aef1c
#
_entry.id   fdffade9155ad374dc51abfe9e4aef1c
#
_cell.length_a   1.000
_cell.length_b   1.000
_cell.length_c   1.000
_cell.angle_alpha   90.00
_cell.angle_beta   90.00
_cell.angle_gamma   90.00
#
_symmetry.space_group_name_H-M   'P 1'
#
loop_
_entity.id
_entity.type
_entity.pdbx_description
1 polymer ?
#
loop_
_entity_poly.entity_id
_entity_poly.type
_entity_poly.pdbx_seq_one_letter_code
_entity_poly.pdbx_strand_id
1 'polypeptide(L)'
;VQEHTNIVLVETDEGVVFAKDPEQAPSAAEPTPDYTLLNVADICEFADTCELEDVKPLLDRQISCNCAIAEEGLRGNYGAGIGKVLLAAYGDDVRTRARAYAAAASDARMNGCDLPVVINSGSGNQGITASLPVYVYAKELNVSEEKLYRALLVSNLVTLHEKTGIGRLSAYCGAVSAGAGAGAGITYLYGGGC
;
A
#
# COMPACT_ATOMS: atom_id res chain seq x y z
N VAL A 1 -3.61 -18.77 -12.85
CA VAL A 1 -4.33 -17.50 -12.83
C VAL A 1 -3.34 -16.40 -13.10
N GLN A 2 -3.47 -15.72 -14.22
CA GLN A 2 -2.57 -14.60 -14.58
C GLN A 2 -3.11 -13.27 -14.03
N GLU A 3 -4.44 -13.14 -13.95
CA GLU A 3 -5.12 -11.95 -13.43
C GLU A 3 -6.33 -12.34 -12.58
N HIS A 4 -6.52 -11.64 -11.45
CA HIS A 4 -7.61 -11.91 -10.51
C HIS A 4 -9.00 -11.62 -11.12
N THR A 5 -9.07 -10.72 -12.09
CA THR A 5 -10.32 -10.29 -12.73
C THR A 5 -10.65 -11.08 -14.00
N ASN A 6 -9.74 -11.94 -14.47
CA ASN A 6 -9.98 -12.75 -15.66
C ASN A 6 -10.81 -14.01 -15.32
N ILE A 7 -12.08 -13.80 -15.02
CA ILE A 7 -13.04 -14.88 -14.81
C ILE A 7 -13.40 -15.45 -16.18
N VAL A 8 -13.19 -16.74 -16.39
CA VAL A 8 -13.45 -17.43 -17.66
C VAL A 8 -14.69 -18.31 -17.58
N LEU A 9 -15.03 -18.82 -16.39
CA LEU A 9 -16.19 -19.67 -16.17
C LEU A 9 -16.69 -19.49 -14.73
N VAL A 10 -17.98 -19.39 -14.57
CA VAL A 10 -18.69 -19.51 -13.28
C VAL A 10 -19.75 -20.56 -13.45
N GLU A 11 -19.67 -21.64 -12.70
CA GLU A 11 -20.59 -22.77 -12.70
C GLU A 11 -21.10 -23.01 -11.28
N THR A 12 -22.36 -23.37 -11.17
CA THR A 12 -23.02 -23.79 -9.93
C THR A 12 -23.63 -25.17 -10.13
N ASP A 13 -24.17 -25.77 -9.07
CA ASP A 13 -24.87 -27.07 -9.14
C ASP A 13 -26.10 -27.03 -10.10
N GLU A 14 -26.58 -25.82 -10.39
CA GLU A 14 -27.71 -25.61 -11.32
C GLU A 14 -27.26 -25.41 -12.78
N GLY A 15 -25.94 -25.29 -13.04
CA GLY A 15 -25.34 -25.13 -14.36
C GLY A 15 -24.40 -23.95 -14.51
N VAL A 16 -24.04 -23.69 -15.76
CA VAL A 16 -23.11 -22.58 -16.11
C VAL A 16 -23.85 -21.25 -16.03
N VAL A 17 -23.40 -20.39 -15.11
CA VAL A 17 -23.92 -19.03 -14.90
C VAL A 17 -23.23 -18.03 -15.82
N PHE A 18 -21.94 -18.23 -16.09
CA PHE A 18 -21.16 -17.37 -16.95
C PHE A 18 -20.06 -18.20 -17.63
N ALA A 19 -19.92 -18.01 -18.94
CA ALA A 19 -18.77 -18.49 -19.70
C ALA A 19 -18.26 -17.37 -20.58
N LYS A 20 -16.97 -17.08 -20.52
CA LYS A 20 -16.34 -16.08 -21.38
C LYS A 20 -16.23 -16.64 -22.78
N ASP A 21 -16.73 -15.86 -23.76
CA ASP A 21 -16.59 -16.21 -25.16
C ASP A 21 -15.09 -16.21 -25.55
N PRO A 22 -14.55 -17.32 -26.07
CA PRO A 22 -13.17 -17.39 -26.51
C PRO A 22 -12.82 -16.41 -27.65
N GLU A 23 -13.83 -15.98 -28.42
CA GLU A 23 -13.64 -15.05 -29.54
C GLU A 23 -13.69 -13.57 -29.10
N GLN A 24 -14.14 -13.29 -27.88
CA GLN A 24 -14.01 -11.95 -27.32
C GLN A 24 -12.58 -11.76 -26.80
N ALA A 25 -11.68 -11.47 -27.73
CA ALA A 25 -10.35 -10.99 -27.38
C ALA A 25 -10.49 -9.78 -26.42
N PRO A 26 -9.67 -9.66 -25.37
CA PRO A 26 -9.68 -8.47 -24.56
C PRO A 26 -9.48 -7.26 -25.49
N SER A 27 -10.36 -6.27 -25.39
CA SER A 27 -10.15 -4.94 -25.98
C SER A 27 -8.71 -4.55 -25.72
N ALA A 28 -8.03 -3.99 -26.71
CA ALA A 28 -6.60 -3.71 -26.73
C ALA A 28 -6.03 -3.52 -25.32
N ALA A 29 -5.17 -4.44 -24.90
CA ALA A 29 -4.59 -4.43 -23.58
C ALA A 29 -3.97 -3.05 -23.36
N GLU A 30 -4.39 -2.34 -22.31
CA GLU A 30 -3.69 -1.11 -21.93
C GLU A 30 -2.19 -1.44 -21.83
N PRO A 31 -1.31 -0.56 -22.31
CA PRO A 31 0.12 -0.83 -22.28
C PRO A 31 0.52 -1.14 -20.85
N THR A 32 1.04 -2.35 -20.66
CA THR A 32 1.52 -2.77 -19.32
C THR A 32 2.71 -1.88 -18.96
N PRO A 33 2.67 -1.17 -17.81
CA PRO A 33 3.80 -0.36 -17.39
C PRO A 33 5.10 -1.18 -17.37
N ASP A 34 6.16 -0.62 -17.91
CA ASP A 34 7.48 -1.25 -17.85
C ASP A 34 8.15 -0.95 -16.50
N TYR A 35 7.96 -1.84 -15.55
CA TYR A 35 8.55 -1.71 -14.21
C TYR A 35 10.07 -1.93 -14.18
N THR A 36 10.71 -2.36 -15.28
CA THR A 36 12.17 -2.50 -15.32
C THR A 36 12.88 -1.15 -15.34
N LEU A 37 12.15 -0.10 -15.66
CA LEU A 37 12.63 1.28 -15.61
C LEU A 37 12.80 1.80 -14.15
N LEU A 38 12.15 1.17 -13.17
CA LEU A 38 12.24 1.61 -11.78
C LEU A 38 13.61 1.30 -11.20
N ASN A 39 14.27 2.31 -10.70
CA ASN A 39 15.45 2.21 -9.84
C ASN A 39 15.38 3.30 -8.75
N VAL A 40 16.12 3.13 -7.69
CA VAL A 40 15.99 4.00 -6.51
C VAL A 40 16.38 5.45 -6.82
N ALA A 41 17.40 5.68 -7.63
CA ALA A 41 17.85 7.04 -7.98
C ALA A 41 16.76 7.80 -8.76
N ASP A 42 16.20 7.19 -9.80
CA ASP A 42 15.14 7.81 -10.62
C ASP A 42 13.84 7.98 -9.82
N ILE A 43 13.54 7.07 -8.88
CA ILE A 43 12.40 7.22 -7.96
C ILE A 43 12.55 8.48 -7.11
N CYS A 44 13.74 8.74 -6.57
CA CYS A 44 13.98 9.92 -5.76
C CYS A 44 13.96 11.19 -6.61
N GLU A 45 14.59 11.19 -7.78
CA GLU A 45 14.54 12.30 -8.71
C GLU A 45 13.08 12.63 -9.10
N PHE A 46 12.29 11.61 -9.41
CA PHE A 46 10.86 11.79 -9.68
C PHE A 46 10.12 12.38 -8.48
N ALA A 47 10.36 11.86 -7.27
CA ALA A 47 9.74 12.38 -6.07
C ALA A 47 10.10 13.84 -5.79
N ASP A 48 11.31 14.27 -6.15
CA ASP A 48 11.78 15.65 -5.97
C ASP A 48 11.26 16.62 -7.04
N THR A 49 11.04 16.13 -8.26
CA THR A 49 10.79 16.99 -9.45
C THR A 49 9.37 16.93 -9.99
N CYS A 50 8.57 15.90 -9.67
CA CYS A 50 7.23 15.76 -10.21
C CYS A 50 6.29 16.89 -9.76
N GLU A 51 5.34 17.24 -10.63
CA GLU A 51 4.23 18.11 -10.28
C GLU A 51 3.29 17.38 -9.31
N LEU A 52 3.20 17.85 -8.08
CA LEU A 52 2.42 17.19 -7.04
C LEU A 52 0.93 17.12 -7.35
N GLU A 53 0.40 18.06 -8.11
CA GLU A 53 -1.01 18.07 -8.51
C GLU A 53 -1.43 16.82 -9.28
N ASP A 54 -0.51 16.19 -10.01
CA ASP A 54 -0.78 14.97 -10.78
C ASP A 54 -0.99 13.75 -9.87
N VAL A 55 -0.36 13.73 -8.71
CA VAL A 55 -0.34 12.60 -7.78
C VAL A 55 -1.17 12.84 -6.51
N LYS A 56 -1.45 14.11 -6.20
CA LYS A 56 -2.15 14.53 -4.99
C LYS A 56 -3.49 13.82 -4.80
N PRO A 57 -4.40 13.70 -5.79
CA PRO A 57 -5.69 13.04 -5.57
C PRO A 57 -5.56 11.58 -5.13
N LEU A 58 -4.54 10.88 -5.66
CA LEU A 58 -4.25 9.49 -5.29
C LEU A 58 -3.70 9.40 -3.87
N LEU A 59 -2.74 10.27 -3.51
CA LEU A 59 -2.11 10.28 -2.19
C LEU A 59 -3.07 10.73 -1.10
N ASP A 60 -3.91 11.73 -1.36
CA ASP A 60 -4.98 12.15 -0.44
C ASP A 60 -5.94 10.99 -0.14
N ARG A 61 -6.34 10.27 -1.18
CA ARG A 61 -7.19 9.09 -1.02
C ARG A 61 -6.47 7.98 -0.24
N GLN A 62 -5.18 7.76 -0.51
CA GLN A 62 -4.38 6.78 0.22
C GLN A 62 -4.31 7.12 1.71
N ILE A 63 -3.98 8.36 2.04
CA ILE A 63 -3.94 8.84 3.43
C ILE A 63 -5.32 8.67 4.08
N SER A 64 -6.36 9.23 3.47
CA SER A 64 -7.71 9.26 4.04
C SER A 64 -8.23 7.84 4.31
N CYS A 65 -8.21 6.95 3.31
CA CYS A 65 -8.73 5.60 3.47
C CYS A 65 -7.90 4.76 4.46
N ASN A 66 -6.58 4.80 4.33
CA ASN A 66 -5.71 3.95 5.15
C ASN A 66 -5.66 4.42 6.61
N CYS A 67 -5.75 5.73 6.88
CA CYS A 67 -5.87 6.25 8.23
C CYS A 67 -7.22 5.87 8.85
N ALA A 68 -8.32 6.01 8.12
CA ALA A 68 -9.66 5.68 8.62
C ALA A 68 -9.75 4.22 9.11
N ILE A 69 -9.24 3.27 8.33
CA ILE A 69 -9.25 1.86 8.75
C ILE A 69 -8.24 1.58 9.88
N ALA A 70 -7.13 2.31 9.98
CA ALA A 70 -6.20 2.18 11.10
C ALA A 70 -6.83 2.64 12.42
N GLU A 71 -7.50 3.77 12.40
CA GLU A 71 -8.23 4.31 13.56
C GLU A 71 -9.36 3.37 13.97
N GLU A 72 -10.10 2.82 13.01
CA GLU A 72 -11.13 1.82 13.27
C GLU A 72 -10.52 0.55 13.88
N GLY A 73 -9.40 0.07 13.36
CA GLY A 73 -8.69 -1.10 13.87
C GLY A 73 -8.17 -0.91 15.30
N LEU A 74 -7.73 0.31 15.63
CA LEU A 74 -7.33 0.66 17.01
C LEU A 74 -8.53 0.78 17.96
N ARG A 75 -9.69 1.21 17.48
CA ARG A 75 -10.91 1.38 18.27
C ARG A 75 -11.69 0.07 18.43
N GLY A 76 -11.89 -0.63 17.32
CA GLY A 76 -12.72 -1.83 17.24
C GLY A 76 -12.03 -3.10 17.75
N ASN A 77 -12.72 -4.24 17.63
CA ASN A 77 -12.19 -5.54 18.00
C ASN A 77 -12.01 -6.39 16.74
N TYR A 78 -10.83 -6.30 16.14
CA TYR A 78 -10.48 -7.01 14.91
C TYR A 78 -9.28 -7.92 15.16
N GLY A 79 -9.38 -9.15 14.68
CA GLY A 79 -8.28 -10.11 14.71
C GLY A 79 -7.66 -10.29 16.09
N ALA A 80 -6.34 -10.28 16.13
CA ALA A 80 -5.57 -10.39 17.37
C ALA A 80 -5.35 -9.04 18.07
N GLY A 81 -5.82 -7.92 17.50
CA GLY A 81 -5.65 -6.58 18.06
C GLY A 81 -4.18 -6.16 18.18
N ILE A 82 -3.34 -6.58 17.24
CA ILE A 82 -1.88 -6.40 17.30
C ILE A 82 -1.48 -4.93 17.50
N GLY A 83 -2.18 -4.00 16.86
CA GLY A 83 -1.91 -2.57 17.04
C GLY A 83 -2.08 -2.12 18.49
N LYS A 84 -3.16 -2.55 19.15
CA LYS A 84 -3.41 -2.25 20.59
C LYS A 84 -2.38 -2.91 21.49
N VAL A 85 -2.04 -4.17 21.20
CA VAL A 85 -1.03 -4.92 21.96
C VAL A 85 0.33 -4.23 21.89
N LEU A 86 0.73 -3.75 20.71
CA LEU A 86 1.99 -3.02 20.52
C LEU A 86 2.02 -1.74 21.38
N LEU A 87 0.96 -0.93 21.33
CA LEU A 87 0.87 0.31 22.12
C LEU A 87 0.88 0.02 23.63
N ALA A 88 0.16 -1.01 24.07
CA ALA A 88 0.11 -1.39 25.48
C ALA A 88 1.44 -1.94 26.00
N ALA A 89 2.17 -2.71 25.18
CA ALA A 89 3.42 -3.37 25.58
C ALA A 89 4.65 -2.47 25.51
N TYR A 90 4.71 -1.58 24.51
CA TYR A 90 5.91 -0.80 24.19
C TYR A 90 5.74 0.71 24.35
N GLY A 91 4.52 1.17 24.65
CA GLY A 91 4.23 2.60 24.81
C GLY A 91 3.94 3.30 23.49
N ASP A 92 3.81 4.63 23.56
CA ASP A 92 3.35 5.48 22.45
C ASP A 92 4.50 6.33 21.86
N ASP A 93 5.65 5.73 21.58
CA ASP A 93 6.67 6.36 20.77
C ASP A 93 6.36 6.26 19.28
N VAL A 94 6.99 7.10 18.46
CA VAL A 94 6.70 7.17 17.02
C VAL A 94 6.91 5.83 16.30
N ARG A 95 7.90 5.04 16.71
CA ARG A 95 8.20 3.73 16.09
C ARG A 95 7.08 2.74 16.40
N THR A 96 6.62 2.75 17.64
CA THR A 96 5.52 1.89 18.09
C THR A 96 4.22 2.30 17.44
N ARG A 97 3.90 3.61 17.39
CA ARG A 97 2.71 4.12 16.68
C ARG A 97 2.70 3.73 15.21
N ALA A 98 3.80 3.94 14.50
CA ALA A 98 3.90 3.60 13.08
C ALA A 98 3.58 2.13 12.82
N ARG A 99 4.15 1.23 13.62
CA ARG A 99 3.86 -0.21 13.54
C ARG A 99 2.43 -0.55 13.95
N ALA A 100 1.95 0.09 15.01
CA ALA A 100 0.61 -0.15 15.55
C ALA A 100 -0.49 0.27 14.56
N TYR A 101 -0.33 1.40 13.88
CA TYR A 101 -1.25 1.86 12.85
C TYR A 101 -1.33 0.88 11.67
N ALA A 102 -0.19 0.45 11.14
CA ALA A 102 -0.16 -0.52 10.05
C ALA A 102 -0.75 -1.88 10.45
N ALA A 103 -0.43 -2.35 11.66
CA ALA A 103 -0.94 -3.61 12.17
C ALA A 103 -2.45 -3.55 12.43
N ALA A 104 -2.96 -2.47 13.04
CA ALA A 104 -4.38 -2.29 13.31
C ALA A 104 -5.22 -2.20 12.03
N ALA A 105 -4.74 -1.46 11.02
CA ALA A 105 -5.40 -1.39 9.72
C ALA A 105 -5.45 -2.76 9.03
N SER A 106 -4.36 -3.52 9.09
CA SER A 106 -4.29 -4.86 8.53
C SER A 106 -5.20 -5.85 9.27
N ASP A 107 -5.23 -5.80 10.61
CA ASP A 107 -6.15 -6.59 11.42
C ASP A 107 -7.61 -6.29 11.05
N ALA A 108 -7.99 -5.01 11.01
CA ALA A 108 -9.34 -4.60 10.64
C ALA A 108 -9.71 -5.10 9.23
N ARG A 109 -8.84 -4.85 8.24
CA ARG A 109 -9.06 -5.28 6.86
C ARG A 109 -9.23 -6.79 6.74
N MET A 110 -8.35 -7.57 7.36
CA MET A 110 -8.35 -9.04 7.25
C MET A 110 -9.49 -9.69 8.03
N ASN A 111 -10.15 -8.95 8.91
CA ASN A 111 -11.27 -9.44 9.73
C ASN A 111 -12.61 -8.78 9.36
N GLY A 112 -12.76 -8.33 8.11
CA GLY A 112 -14.04 -7.96 7.54
C GLY A 112 -14.51 -6.54 7.82
N CYS A 113 -13.61 -5.61 8.13
CA CYS A 113 -13.96 -4.19 8.18
C CYS A 113 -14.32 -3.69 6.76
N ASP A 114 -15.48 -3.04 6.63
CA ASP A 114 -16.00 -2.55 5.34
C ASP A 114 -15.32 -1.29 4.82
N LEU A 115 -14.44 -0.67 5.61
CA LEU A 115 -13.74 0.53 5.19
C LEU A 115 -12.76 0.25 4.04
N PRO A 116 -12.74 1.10 3.00
CA PRO A 116 -11.86 0.93 1.87
C PRO A 116 -10.39 1.17 2.24
N VAL A 117 -9.50 0.52 1.49
CA VAL A 117 -8.06 0.79 1.54
C VAL A 117 -7.53 1.10 0.15
N VAL A 118 -6.51 1.93 0.07
CA VAL A 118 -5.77 2.13 -1.17
C VAL A 118 -4.61 1.14 -1.21
N ILE A 119 -4.63 0.32 -2.25
CA ILE A 119 -3.69 -0.79 -2.44
C ILE A 119 -2.34 -0.30 -2.98
N ASN A 120 -1.30 -1.10 -2.81
CA ASN A 120 -0.06 -1.01 -3.55
C ASN A 120 0.29 -2.41 -4.08
N SER A 121 0.79 -2.51 -5.31
CA SER A 121 1.18 -3.78 -5.94
C SER A 121 0.12 -4.89 -5.86
N GLY A 122 -1.16 -4.52 -5.95
CA GLY A 122 -2.29 -5.46 -5.92
C GLY A 122 -2.71 -5.95 -4.53
N SER A 123 -2.20 -5.37 -3.44
CA SER A 123 -2.56 -5.76 -2.07
C SER A 123 -2.86 -4.56 -1.18
N GLY A 124 -3.97 -4.65 -0.42
CA GLY A 124 -4.34 -3.64 0.57
C GLY A 124 -3.34 -3.57 1.72
N ASN A 125 -2.86 -4.69 2.22
CA ASN A 125 -1.86 -4.69 3.31
C ASN A 125 -0.53 -4.06 2.87
N GLN A 126 -0.15 -4.17 1.59
CA GLN A 126 1.01 -3.47 1.06
C GLN A 126 0.79 -1.96 1.03
N GLY A 127 -0.38 -1.50 0.54
CA GLY A 127 -0.72 -0.07 0.55
C GLY A 127 -0.77 0.53 1.96
N ILE A 128 -1.35 -0.20 2.92
CA ILE A 128 -1.36 0.15 4.34
C ILE A 128 0.07 0.30 4.88
N THR A 129 0.93 -0.72 4.65
CA THR A 129 2.29 -0.74 5.18
C THR A 129 3.19 0.30 4.52
N ALA A 130 3.01 0.58 3.23
CA ALA A 130 3.77 1.62 2.52
C ALA A 130 3.39 3.04 2.97
N SER A 131 2.14 3.28 3.38
CA SER A 131 1.66 4.64 3.65
C SER A 131 1.64 5.04 5.12
N LEU A 132 1.07 4.19 5.98
CA LEU A 132 0.79 4.59 7.36
C LEU A 132 2.05 4.89 8.20
N PRO A 133 3.14 4.10 8.15
CA PRO A 133 4.35 4.46 8.89
C PRO A 133 4.92 5.81 8.45
N VAL A 134 4.94 6.08 7.14
CA VAL A 134 5.42 7.37 6.60
C VAL A 134 4.54 8.52 7.10
N TYR A 135 3.21 8.35 7.06
CA TYR A 135 2.26 9.34 7.57
C TYR A 135 2.47 9.63 9.06
N VAL A 136 2.62 8.59 9.90
CA VAL A 136 2.84 8.75 11.35
C VAL A 136 4.13 9.52 11.62
N TYR A 137 5.23 9.17 10.92
CA TYR A 137 6.49 9.91 11.07
C TYR A 137 6.40 11.34 10.56
N ALA A 138 5.72 11.58 9.45
CA ALA A 138 5.52 12.94 8.92
C ALA A 138 4.74 13.83 9.92
N LYS A 139 3.73 13.27 10.59
CA LYS A 139 2.99 13.97 11.66
C LYS A 139 3.86 14.25 12.88
N GLU A 140 4.65 13.28 13.32
CA GLU A 140 5.59 13.46 14.44
C GLU A 140 6.62 14.55 14.17
N LEU A 141 7.16 14.58 12.95
CA LEU A 141 8.15 15.56 12.53
C LEU A 141 7.54 16.92 12.16
N ASN A 142 6.21 17.00 12.12
CA ASN A 142 5.47 18.20 11.72
C ASN A 142 5.96 18.79 10.38
N VAL A 143 6.22 17.91 9.39
CA VAL A 143 6.66 18.34 8.06
C VAL A 143 5.51 18.93 7.25
N SER A 144 5.84 19.67 6.17
CA SER A 144 4.86 20.18 5.24
C SER A 144 4.10 19.06 4.50
N GLU A 145 2.90 19.36 4.01
CA GLU A 145 2.11 18.45 3.17
C GLU A 145 2.91 18.00 1.92
N GLU A 146 3.58 18.94 1.28
CA GLU A 146 4.48 18.64 0.16
C GLU A 146 5.53 17.58 0.52
N LYS A 147 6.21 17.75 1.65
CA LYS A 147 7.25 16.80 2.10
C LYS A 147 6.65 15.42 2.39
N LEU A 148 5.45 15.37 2.95
CA LEU A 148 4.72 14.10 3.16
C LEU A 148 4.42 13.42 1.82
N TYR A 149 3.89 14.14 0.83
CA TYR A 149 3.57 13.56 -0.47
C TYR A 149 4.80 13.02 -1.19
N ARG A 150 5.90 13.77 -1.20
CA ARG A 150 7.18 13.32 -1.78
C ARG A 150 7.69 12.06 -1.08
N ALA A 151 7.63 12.00 0.24
CA ALA A 151 8.01 10.82 1.01
C ALA A 151 7.10 9.60 0.72
N LEU A 152 5.79 9.82 0.53
CA LEU A 152 4.86 8.78 0.12
C LEU A 152 5.13 8.29 -1.31
N LEU A 153 5.54 9.17 -2.23
CA LEU A 153 5.97 8.76 -3.57
C LEU A 153 7.18 7.83 -3.49
N VAL A 154 8.22 8.22 -2.75
CA VAL A 154 9.39 7.36 -2.52
C VAL A 154 8.96 6.01 -1.96
N SER A 155 8.15 6.00 -0.90
CA SER A 155 7.69 4.76 -0.27
C SER A 155 6.90 3.86 -1.23
N ASN A 156 5.94 4.42 -1.95
CA ASN A 156 5.10 3.65 -2.86
C ASN A 156 5.89 3.10 -4.06
N LEU A 157 6.76 3.90 -4.65
CA LEU A 157 7.54 3.50 -5.83
C LEU A 157 8.67 2.51 -5.47
N VAL A 158 9.33 2.66 -4.33
CA VAL A 158 10.29 1.67 -3.82
C VAL A 158 9.57 0.35 -3.53
N THR A 159 8.37 0.38 -2.94
CA THR A 159 7.54 -0.82 -2.74
C THR A 159 7.25 -1.53 -4.06
N LEU A 160 6.90 -0.78 -5.11
CA LEU A 160 6.66 -1.31 -6.46
C LEU A 160 7.94 -1.92 -7.05
N HIS A 161 9.06 -1.22 -6.94
CA HIS A 161 10.36 -1.67 -7.42
C HIS A 161 10.76 -3.00 -6.78
N GLU A 162 10.74 -3.09 -5.45
CA GLU A 162 11.02 -4.33 -4.72
C GLU A 162 10.07 -5.46 -5.11
N LYS A 163 8.78 -5.14 -5.34
CA LYS A 163 7.78 -6.14 -5.73
C LYS A 163 8.03 -6.72 -7.12
N THR A 164 8.65 -5.98 -8.04
CA THR A 164 8.98 -6.51 -9.36
C THR A 164 9.95 -7.69 -9.30
N GLY A 165 10.90 -7.65 -8.36
CA GLY A 165 11.88 -8.72 -8.14
C GLY A 165 11.27 -10.01 -7.60
N ILE A 166 10.15 -9.94 -6.88
CA ILE A 166 9.48 -11.12 -6.31
C ILE A 166 8.26 -11.61 -7.11
N GLY A 167 7.87 -10.85 -8.14
CA GLY A 167 6.79 -11.20 -9.06
C GLY A 167 5.37 -11.07 -8.49
N ARG A 168 4.41 -11.38 -9.36
CA ARG A 168 2.96 -11.20 -9.08
C ARG A 168 2.42 -12.19 -8.08
N LEU A 169 2.75 -13.46 -8.28
CA LEU A 169 2.38 -14.58 -7.41
C LEU A 169 3.66 -15.06 -6.73
N SER A 170 3.79 -14.76 -5.46
CA SER A 170 5.00 -15.04 -4.71
C SER A 170 4.68 -15.69 -3.37
N ALA A 171 5.53 -16.63 -2.95
CA ALA A 171 5.53 -17.16 -1.59
C ALA A 171 6.00 -16.11 -0.55
N TYR A 172 6.68 -15.06 -1.00
CA TYR A 172 7.07 -13.95 -0.14
C TYR A 172 5.92 -12.98 0.05
N CYS A 173 5.69 -12.55 1.26
CA CYS A 173 4.69 -11.55 1.58
C CYS A 173 5.13 -10.16 1.08
N GLY A 174 4.31 -9.53 0.25
CA GLY A 174 4.59 -8.18 -0.26
C GLY A 174 4.63 -7.09 0.82
N ALA A 175 4.17 -7.37 2.04
CA ALA A 175 4.30 -6.45 3.16
C ALA A 175 5.77 -6.23 3.55
N VAL A 176 6.68 -7.16 3.25
CA VAL A 176 8.13 -6.98 3.45
C VAL A 176 8.66 -5.90 2.52
N SER A 177 8.33 -5.96 1.22
CA SER A 177 8.66 -4.91 0.25
C SER A 177 8.07 -3.55 0.65
N ALA A 178 6.83 -3.55 1.12
CA ALA A 178 6.17 -2.33 1.60
C ALA A 178 6.84 -1.77 2.87
N GLY A 179 7.38 -2.64 3.73
CA GLY A 179 8.18 -2.25 4.89
C GLY A 179 9.50 -1.56 4.48
N ALA A 180 10.19 -2.09 3.46
CA ALA A 180 11.37 -1.48 2.89
C ALA A 180 11.05 -0.11 2.27
N GLY A 181 9.97 -0.03 1.47
CA GLY A 181 9.47 1.22 0.92
C GLY A 181 9.14 2.25 1.99
N ALA A 182 8.44 1.86 3.06
CA ALA A 182 8.14 2.75 4.19
C ALA A 182 9.43 3.26 4.86
N GLY A 183 10.43 2.39 5.02
CA GLY A 183 11.76 2.77 5.52
C GLY A 183 12.43 3.82 4.64
N ALA A 184 12.39 3.67 3.31
CA ALA A 184 12.90 4.65 2.37
C ALA A 184 12.16 5.99 2.49
N GLY A 185 10.82 5.98 2.52
CA GLY A 185 10.01 7.18 2.72
C GLY A 185 10.32 7.89 4.05
N ILE A 186 10.48 7.16 5.14
CA ILE A 186 10.88 7.73 6.43
C ILE A 186 12.28 8.33 6.35
N THR A 187 13.24 7.65 5.71
CA THR A 187 14.59 8.19 5.51
C THR A 187 14.53 9.52 4.75
N TYR A 188 13.72 9.59 3.71
CA TYR A 188 13.48 10.81 2.95
C TYR A 188 12.91 11.94 3.83
N LEU A 189 12.00 11.65 4.78
CA LEU A 189 11.49 12.64 5.74
C LEU A 189 12.59 13.26 6.58
N TYR A 190 13.58 12.48 6.99
CA TYR A 190 14.75 12.95 7.76
C TYR A 190 15.82 13.66 6.91
N GLY A 191 15.58 13.82 5.61
CA GLY A 191 16.55 14.47 4.71
C GLY A 191 17.67 13.53 4.24
N GLY A 192 17.46 12.22 4.37
CA GLY A 192 18.32 11.24 3.73
C GLY A 192 18.13 11.31 2.21
N GLY A 193 19.26 11.36 1.48
CA GLY A 193 19.25 11.28 0.01
C GLY A 193 19.27 9.83 -0.47
N CYS A 194 19.13 9.65 -1.76
CA CYS A 194 19.28 8.37 -2.44
C CYS A 194 20.73 8.10 -2.82
#